data_7b2592e9e0e4245a7c71e47b6d0d084f
#
_entry.id   7b2592e9e0e4245a7c71e47b6d0d084f
#
_cell.length_a   1.000
_cell.length_b   1.000
_cell.length_c   1.000
_cell.angle_alpha   90.00
_cell.angle_beta   90.00
_cell.angle_gamma   90.00
#
_symmetry.space_group_name_H-M   'P 1'
#
loop_
_entity.id
_entity.type
_entity.pdbx_description
1 polymer ?
#
loop_
_entity_poly.entity_id
_entity_poly.type
_entity_poly.pdbx_seq_one_letter_code
_entity_poly.pdbx_strand_id
1 'polypeptide(L)'
;MFGMSIRKFIILSALIVSGCEMHPETIAIDFDSGTEDYTPLVRKILAEHPAGEVTIRFGAGTFDFYPEQAAGSYLCVSNNDNGYKRCAFLLEEMRRVRIEGAGEKTQLRFHGAIVPFRVARCEQIVFEAFTIDCDASFIFEGLVVGNDPRTHSITLRPLDPERFEIRSGEPWFTGYDWASPFGENILF
;
A
#
# COMPACT_ATOMS: atom_id res chain seq x y z
N MET A 1 -42.18 69.42 27.28
CA MET A 1 -40.78 68.99 27.21
C MET A 1 -40.80 67.48 27.01
N PHE A 2 -40.81 67.01 25.76
CA PHE A 2 -40.92 65.60 25.39
C PHE A 2 -39.53 65.05 25.03
N GLY A 3 -39.02 64.09 25.82
CA GLY A 3 -37.79 63.42 25.58
C GLY A 3 -38.02 62.25 24.66
N MET A 4 -37.38 62.26 23.46
CA MET A 4 -37.47 61.26 22.46
C MET A 4 -36.35 60.26 22.72
N SER A 5 -36.70 58.98 23.12
CA SER A 5 -35.81 57.93 23.37
C SER A 5 -35.44 57.25 22.03
N ILE A 6 -34.16 57.34 21.63
CA ILE A 6 -33.61 56.64 20.42
C ILE A 6 -33.25 55.23 20.81
N ARG A 7 -34.05 54.23 20.35
CA ARG A 7 -33.68 52.81 20.42
C ARG A 7 -32.70 52.52 19.31
N LYS A 8 -31.44 52.22 19.67
CA LYS A 8 -30.45 51.70 18.75
C LYS A 8 -30.81 50.25 18.43
N PHE A 9 -31.21 49.97 17.19
CA PHE A 9 -31.30 48.63 16.65
C PHE A 9 -29.88 48.16 16.26
N ILE A 10 -29.34 47.17 16.99
CA ILE A 10 -28.14 46.47 16.58
C ILE A 10 -28.61 45.37 15.63
N ILE A 11 -28.33 45.53 14.33
CA ILE A 11 -28.50 44.48 13.33
C ILE A 11 -27.27 43.61 13.43
N LEU A 12 -27.43 42.43 14.06
CA LEU A 12 -26.42 41.40 14.09
C LEU A 12 -26.44 40.68 12.71
N SER A 13 -25.54 41.09 11.81
CA SER A 13 -25.36 40.43 10.55
C SER A 13 -24.68 39.08 10.82
N ALA A 14 -25.45 38.00 10.81
CA ALA A 14 -24.88 36.66 10.78
C ALA A 14 -24.16 36.46 9.44
N LEU A 15 -22.83 36.45 9.47
CA LEU A 15 -22.02 35.99 8.35
C LEU A 15 -22.26 34.47 8.24
N ILE A 16 -23.08 34.04 7.29
CA ILE A 16 -23.16 32.66 6.88
C ILE A 16 -21.86 32.40 6.10
N VAL A 17 -20.84 31.84 6.77
CA VAL A 17 -19.71 31.25 6.10
C VAL A 17 -20.26 29.98 5.47
N SER A 18 -20.64 30.07 4.19
CA SER A 18 -20.91 28.91 3.36
C SER A 18 -19.61 28.13 3.29
N GLY A 19 -19.50 27.06 4.09
CA GLY A 19 -18.37 26.13 3.98
C GLY A 19 -18.40 25.55 2.58
N CYS A 20 -17.47 25.98 1.74
CA CYS A 20 -17.19 25.30 0.49
C CYS A 20 -16.66 23.91 0.88
N GLU A 21 -17.49 22.88 0.82
CA GLU A 21 -17.01 21.51 0.92
C GLU A 21 -16.10 21.28 -0.30
N MET A 22 -14.80 21.40 -0.05
CA MET A 22 -13.82 21.02 -1.07
C MET A 22 -13.93 19.52 -1.28
N HIS A 23 -14.43 19.14 -2.44
CA HIS A 23 -14.41 17.74 -2.86
C HIS A 23 -12.96 17.37 -3.23
N PRO A 24 -12.49 16.17 -2.86
CA PRO A 24 -11.18 15.70 -3.26
C PRO A 24 -11.00 15.77 -4.77
N GLU A 25 -9.84 16.25 -5.22
CA GLU A 25 -9.47 16.21 -6.63
C GLU A 25 -9.40 14.76 -7.11
N THR A 26 -9.96 14.46 -8.26
CA THR A 26 -9.89 13.12 -8.86
C THR A 26 -8.87 13.10 -9.99
N ILE A 27 -7.84 12.27 -9.84
CA ILE A 27 -6.79 12.04 -10.82
C ILE A 27 -6.97 10.64 -11.39
N ALA A 28 -7.28 10.53 -12.68
CA ALA A 28 -7.42 9.27 -13.36
C ALA A 28 -6.06 8.80 -13.90
N ILE A 29 -5.77 7.52 -13.70
CA ILE A 29 -4.61 6.82 -14.25
C ILE A 29 -5.13 5.71 -15.14
N ASP A 30 -5.01 5.90 -16.45
CA ASP A 30 -5.35 4.87 -17.42
C ASP A 30 -4.14 3.94 -17.64
N PHE A 31 -4.43 2.68 -17.92
CA PHE A 31 -3.40 1.72 -18.27
C PHE A 31 -2.76 2.07 -19.62
N ASP A 32 -1.44 2.14 -19.63
CA ASP A 32 -0.63 2.34 -20.82
C ASP A 32 0.43 1.23 -20.91
N SER A 33 0.36 0.43 -21.97
CA SER A 33 1.30 -0.67 -22.22
C SER A 33 2.76 -0.25 -22.42
N GLY A 34 3.01 1.05 -22.63
CA GLY A 34 4.35 1.63 -22.70
C GLY A 34 4.89 2.05 -21.34
N THR A 35 4.08 2.04 -20.29
CA THR A 35 4.49 2.41 -18.93
C THR A 35 4.82 1.13 -18.14
N GLU A 36 6.09 0.90 -17.88
CA GLU A 36 6.57 -0.26 -17.14
C GLU A 36 6.46 -0.09 -15.61
N ASP A 37 6.52 1.14 -15.10
CA ASP A 37 6.53 1.46 -13.66
C ASP A 37 5.64 2.66 -13.35
N TYR A 38 4.57 2.42 -12.60
CA TYR A 38 3.65 3.48 -12.14
C TYR A 38 4.06 4.13 -10.82
N THR A 39 5.11 3.64 -10.17
CA THR A 39 5.59 4.18 -8.89
C THR A 39 5.94 5.67 -8.96
N PRO A 40 6.68 6.17 -9.97
CA PRO A 40 7.00 7.59 -10.08
C PRO A 40 5.77 8.48 -10.21
N LEU A 41 4.74 8.00 -10.94
CA LEU A 41 3.51 8.75 -11.15
C LEU A 41 2.73 8.90 -9.84
N VAL A 42 2.51 7.81 -9.13
CA VAL A 42 1.82 7.84 -7.82
C VAL A 42 2.59 8.68 -6.82
N ARG A 43 3.92 8.53 -6.74
CA ARG A 43 4.76 9.35 -5.86
C ARG A 43 4.63 10.85 -6.16
N LYS A 44 4.57 11.23 -7.45
CA LYS A 44 4.37 12.60 -7.87
C LYS A 44 3.01 13.13 -7.41
N ILE A 45 1.93 12.39 -7.68
CA ILE A 45 0.57 12.76 -7.26
C ILE A 45 0.50 12.99 -5.74
N LEU A 46 1.04 12.06 -4.95
CA LEU A 46 1.03 12.20 -3.49
C LEU A 46 1.89 13.38 -3.01
N ALA A 47 2.99 13.69 -3.68
CA ALA A 47 3.82 14.85 -3.36
C ALA A 47 3.15 16.19 -3.72
N GLU A 48 2.31 16.22 -4.74
CA GLU A 48 1.51 17.39 -5.13
C GLU A 48 0.31 17.61 -4.20
N HIS A 49 -0.09 16.56 -3.43
CA HIS A 49 -1.21 16.58 -2.48
C HIS A 49 -0.77 16.22 -1.05
N PRO A 50 0.17 16.97 -0.43
CA PRO A 50 0.78 16.58 0.84
C PRO A 50 -0.21 16.52 2.02
N ALA A 51 -1.33 17.24 1.93
CA ALA A 51 -2.41 17.18 2.92
C ALA A 51 -3.46 16.10 2.62
N GLY A 52 -3.39 15.46 1.46
CA GLY A 52 -4.40 14.58 0.91
C GLY A 52 -5.42 15.33 0.06
N GLU A 53 -6.72 15.09 0.27
CA GLU A 53 -7.84 15.67 -0.52
C GLU A 53 -7.79 15.21 -1.99
N VAL A 54 -7.39 13.94 -2.22
CA VAL A 54 -7.20 13.40 -3.56
C VAL A 54 -7.82 12.01 -3.71
N THR A 55 -8.42 11.77 -4.86
CA THR A 55 -8.84 10.46 -5.35
C THR A 55 -7.93 10.06 -6.50
N ILE A 56 -7.21 8.96 -6.34
CA ILE A 56 -6.42 8.34 -7.41
C ILE A 56 -7.25 7.18 -7.96
N ARG A 57 -7.69 7.31 -9.21
CA ARG A 57 -8.54 6.32 -9.87
C ARG A 57 -7.77 5.59 -10.95
N PHE A 58 -7.57 4.30 -10.76
CA PHE A 58 -6.97 3.41 -11.75
C PHE A 58 -8.03 2.84 -12.69
N GLY A 59 -7.79 2.90 -13.97
CA GLY A 59 -8.59 2.24 -14.99
C GLY A 59 -8.47 0.72 -14.96
N ALA A 60 -9.01 0.05 -15.97
CA ALA A 60 -8.82 -1.39 -16.14
C ALA A 60 -7.41 -1.68 -16.66
N GLY A 61 -6.69 -2.62 -16.04
CA GLY A 61 -5.34 -3.03 -16.42
C GLY A 61 -4.52 -3.52 -15.24
N THR A 62 -3.30 -3.94 -15.51
CA THR A 62 -2.30 -4.30 -14.50
C THR A 62 -1.30 -3.17 -14.39
N PHE A 63 -1.20 -2.59 -13.21
CA PHE A 63 -0.32 -1.47 -12.90
C PHE A 63 0.85 -1.97 -12.06
N ASP A 64 2.05 -1.90 -12.60
CA ASP A 64 3.26 -2.42 -12.00
C ASP A 64 3.98 -1.36 -11.16
N PHE A 65 4.46 -1.76 -9.98
CA PHE A 65 5.15 -0.91 -9.02
C PHE A 65 6.48 -1.53 -8.60
N TYR A 66 7.56 -0.75 -8.69
CA TYR A 66 8.92 -1.20 -8.40
C TYR A 66 9.57 -0.38 -7.27
N PRO A 67 10.47 -1.02 -6.47
CA PRO A 67 11.07 -0.37 -5.31
C PRO A 67 12.04 0.76 -5.68
N GLU A 68 12.66 0.74 -6.87
CA GLU A 68 13.71 1.66 -7.28
C GLU A 68 13.24 3.11 -7.25
N GLN A 69 12.00 3.35 -7.64
CA GLN A 69 11.38 4.68 -7.71
C GLN A 69 10.44 4.98 -6.54
N ALA A 70 10.25 4.01 -5.64
CA ALA A 70 9.35 4.16 -4.50
C ALA A 70 9.91 5.13 -3.44
N ALA A 71 9.00 5.76 -2.72
CA ALA A 71 9.37 6.58 -1.57
C ALA A 71 9.95 5.72 -0.45
N GLY A 72 10.99 6.22 0.22
CA GLY A 72 11.62 5.48 1.30
C GLY A 72 11.28 6.06 2.67
N SER A 73 11.10 5.19 3.66
CA SER A 73 10.87 5.57 5.05
C SER A 73 11.48 4.54 6.01
N TYR A 74 11.91 4.98 7.21
CA TYR A 74 12.25 4.05 8.27
C TYR A 74 10.97 3.56 8.95
N LEU A 75 10.75 2.26 8.91
CA LEU A 75 9.56 1.63 9.45
C LEU A 75 9.89 0.62 10.52
N CYS A 76 9.01 0.56 11.53
CA CYS A 76 8.89 -0.55 12.44
C CYS A 76 7.73 -1.42 11.94
N VAL A 77 8.04 -2.62 11.46
CA VAL A 77 7.04 -3.57 10.97
C VAL A 77 6.92 -4.70 12.00
N SER A 78 5.70 -4.94 12.49
CA SER A 78 5.44 -6.02 13.45
C SER A 78 5.85 -7.37 12.83
N ASN A 79 6.52 -8.22 13.61
CA ASN A 79 7.08 -9.51 13.19
C ASN A 79 8.13 -9.42 12.08
N ASN A 80 8.76 -8.27 11.92
CA ASN A 80 9.82 -8.06 10.95
C ASN A 80 10.87 -7.11 11.54
N ASP A 81 11.98 -6.91 10.82
CA ASP A 81 13.02 -5.98 11.23
C ASP A 81 12.59 -4.52 11.09
N ASN A 82 13.13 -3.68 11.96
CA ASN A 82 13.08 -2.24 11.81
C ASN A 82 14.12 -1.82 10.78
N GLY A 83 13.72 -1.04 9.78
CA GLY A 83 14.66 -0.61 8.77
C GLY A 83 14.09 0.35 7.75
N TYR A 84 14.94 0.73 6.82
CA TYR A 84 14.55 1.56 5.70
C TYR A 84 13.80 0.71 4.67
N LYS A 85 12.54 1.05 4.42
CA LYS A 85 11.68 0.34 3.47
C LYS A 85 11.26 1.26 2.34
N ARG A 86 11.07 0.68 1.16
CA ARG A 86 10.50 1.35 -0.02
C ARG A 86 9.00 1.14 -0.03
N CYS A 87 8.23 2.21 -0.22
CA CYS A 87 6.78 2.19 -0.18
C CYS A 87 6.21 2.74 -1.48
N ALA A 88 5.32 2.00 -2.13
CA ALA A 88 4.64 2.47 -3.35
C ALA A 88 3.68 3.61 -3.02
N PHE A 89 2.80 3.39 -2.04
CA PHE A 89 1.85 4.38 -1.54
C PHE A 89 2.23 4.78 -0.11
N LEU A 90 3.01 5.85 0.02
CA LEU A 90 3.42 6.39 1.31
C LEU A 90 2.46 7.51 1.72
N LEU A 91 1.48 7.18 2.58
CA LEU A 91 0.48 8.10 3.09
C LEU A 91 0.82 8.45 4.54
N GLU A 92 1.26 9.67 4.78
CA GLU A 92 1.60 10.17 6.11
C GLU A 92 0.96 11.54 6.34
N GLU A 93 0.24 11.68 7.46
CA GLU A 93 -0.44 12.93 7.88
C GLU A 93 -1.43 13.47 6.83
N MET A 94 -2.00 12.57 6.03
CA MET A 94 -2.95 12.90 4.96
C MET A 94 -4.40 12.71 5.40
N ARG A 95 -5.31 13.40 4.71
CA ARG A 95 -6.76 13.33 4.97
C ARG A 95 -7.51 13.13 3.67
N ARG A 96 -8.61 12.35 3.72
CA ARG A 96 -9.52 12.13 2.59
C ARG A 96 -8.77 11.70 1.29
N VAL A 97 -7.96 10.66 1.40
CA VAL A 97 -7.32 10.03 0.24
C VAL A 97 -8.11 8.79 -0.12
N ARG A 98 -8.50 8.69 -1.37
CA ARG A 98 -9.14 7.51 -1.96
C ARG A 98 -8.27 6.96 -3.06
N ILE A 99 -8.03 5.66 -3.02
CA ILE A 99 -7.37 4.90 -4.09
C ILE A 99 -8.37 3.86 -4.54
N GLU A 100 -8.83 3.99 -5.77
CA GLU A 100 -9.90 3.15 -6.32
C GLU A 100 -9.54 2.60 -7.70
N GLY A 101 -10.10 1.45 -8.04
CA GLY A 101 -9.95 0.81 -9.34
C GLY A 101 -11.28 0.55 -10.03
N ALA A 102 -11.25 -0.25 -11.10
CA ALA A 102 -12.42 -0.70 -11.86
C ALA A 102 -12.87 -2.12 -11.48
N GLY A 103 -12.81 -2.46 -10.18
CA GLY A 103 -13.11 -3.78 -9.66
C GLY A 103 -12.02 -4.81 -9.99
N GLU A 104 -12.42 -6.04 -10.29
CA GLU A 104 -11.50 -7.13 -10.66
C GLU A 104 -10.70 -6.86 -11.95
N LYS A 105 -11.05 -5.83 -12.70
CA LYS A 105 -10.33 -5.42 -13.91
C LYS A 105 -9.09 -4.60 -13.62
N THR A 106 -8.92 -4.12 -12.39
CA THR A 106 -7.73 -3.37 -11.94
C THR A 106 -6.90 -4.26 -11.05
N GLN A 107 -5.65 -4.47 -11.42
CA GLN A 107 -4.65 -5.15 -10.61
C GLN A 107 -3.49 -4.20 -10.32
N LEU A 108 -3.14 -4.05 -9.05
CA LEU A 108 -1.91 -3.40 -8.61
C LEU A 108 -0.89 -4.50 -8.31
N ARG A 109 0.17 -4.58 -9.12
CA ARG A 109 1.18 -5.63 -9.01
C ARG A 109 2.49 -5.03 -8.49
N PHE A 110 2.99 -5.62 -7.40
CA PHE A 110 4.19 -5.14 -6.71
C PHE A 110 5.37 -6.07 -6.96
N HIS A 111 6.51 -5.49 -7.29
CA HIS A 111 7.74 -6.20 -7.62
C HIS A 111 8.80 -5.96 -6.55
N GLY A 112 9.61 -6.98 -6.30
CA GLY A 112 10.75 -6.86 -5.41
C GLY A 112 10.39 -6.56 -3.95
N ALA A 113 11.36 -6.02 -3.20
CA ALA A 113 11.20 -5.66 -1.79
C ALA A 113 10.52 -4.29 -1.63
N ILE A 114 9.22 -4.24 -1.83
CA ILE A 114 8.40 -3.03 -1.73
C ILE A 114 7.24 -3.23 -0.75
N VAL A 115 6.95 -2.22 0.07
CA VAL A 115 5.74 -2.14 0.88
C VAL A 115 4.63 -1.51 0.04
N PRO A 116 3.55 -2.23 -0.26
CA PRO A 116 2.48 -1.69 -1.10
C PRO A 116 1.90 -0.40 -0.54
N PHE A 117 1.45 -0.41 0.72
CA PHE A 117 0.78 0.72 1.35
C PHE A 117 1.33 0.96 2.74
N ARG A 118 1.70 2.19 3.03
CA ARG A 118 1.94 2.69 4.38
C ARG A 118 0.95 3.79 4.69
N VAL A 119 0.21 3.62 5.77
CA VAL A 119 -0.75 4.62 6.27
C VAL A 119 -0.38 4.98 7.69
N ALA A 120 -0.02 6.23 7.93
CA ALA A 120 0.39 6.69 9.25
C ALA A 120 -0.15 8.09 9.55
N ARG A 121 -0.81 8.24 10.71
CA ARG A 121 -1.40 9.51 11.18
C ARG A 121 -2.35 10.15 10.17
N CYS A 122 -3.12 9.33 9.47
CA CYS A 122 -4.05 9.73 8.42
C CYS A 122 -5.49 9.66 8.89
N GLU A 123 -6.38 10.38 8.20
CA GLU A 123 -7.83 10.38 8.42
C GLU A 123 -8.57 10.11 7.11
N GLN A 124 -9.59 9.24 7.13
CA GLN A 124 -10.47 8.96 6.00
C GLN A 124 -9.70 8.45 4.75
N ILE A 125 -8.94 7.38 4.92
CA ILE A 125 -8.26 6.71 3.81
C ILE A 125 -9.12 5.55 3.32
N VAL A 126 -9.31 5.46 2.02
CA VAL A 126 -10.12 4.43 1.37
C VAL A 126 -9.31 3.74 0.28
N PHE A 127 -9.31 2.42 0.30
CA PHE A 127 -8.78 1.54 -0.75
C PHE A 127 -9.91 0.64 -1.22
N GLU A 128 -10.26 0.69 -2.49
CA GLU A 128 -11.39 -0.09 -2.99
C GLU A 128 -11.31 -0.43 -4.48
N ALA A 129 -12.03 -1.49 -4.83
CA ALA A 129 -12.31 -1.87 -6.21
C ALA A 129 -11.05 -2.18 -7.05
N PHE A 130 -10.03 -2.84 -6.47
CA PHE A 130 -8.87 -3.39 -7.17
C PHE A 130 -8.38 -4.68 -6.50
N THR A 131 -7.56 -5.44 -7.21
CA THR A 131 -6.82 -6.58 -6.68
C THR A 131 -5.37 -6.19 -6.43
N ILE A 132 -4.73 -6.87 -5.48
CA ILE A 132 -3.31 -6.72 -5.17
C ILE A 132 -2.63 -8.04 -5.49
N ASP A 133 -1.48 -7.96 -6.13
CA ASP A 133 -0.65 -9.12 -6.42
C ASP A 133 0.83 -8.77 -6.26
N CYS A 134 1.65 -9.80 -6.08
CA CYS A 134 3.11 -9.70 -6.09
C CYS A 134 3.64 -10.56 -7.22
N ASP A 135 4.70 -10.12 -7.88
CA ASP A 135 5.33 -10.88 -8.97
C ASP A 135 5.89 -12.22 -8.50
N ALA A 136 6.10 -12.38 -7.19
CA ALA A 136 6.54 -13.62 -6.58
C ALA A 136 6.03 -13.73 -5.14
N SER A 137 5.76 -14.95 -4.70
CA SER A 137 5.35 -15.24 -3.32
C SER A 137 6.47 -14.92 -2.33
N PHE A 138 6.09 -14.34 -1.18
CA PHE A 138 6.99 -14.20 -0.02
C PHE A 138 7.02 -15.47 0.84
N ILE A 139 6.20 -16.47 0.51
CA ILE A 139 6.03 -17.70 1.26
C ILE A 139 6.56 -18.86 0.42
N PHE A 140 7.39 -19.71 1.03
CA PHE A 140 7.74 -20.99 0.44
C PHE A 140 6.62 -21.98 0.71
N GLU A 141 6.10 -22.60 -0.34
CA GLU A 141 5.07 -23.61 -0.27
C GLU A 141 5.56 -24.95 -0.79
N GLY A 142 5.17 -26.02 -0.10
CA GLY A 142 5.50 -27.38 -0.51
C GLY A 142 4.44 -28.38 -0.07
N LEU A 143 4.24 -29.39 -0.90
CA LEU A 143 3.41 -30.54 -0.55
C LEU A 143 4.21 -31.53 0.26
N VAL A 144 3.69 -31.94 1.43
CA VAL A 144 4.25 -33.07 2.18
C VAL A 144 3.92 -34.35 1.42
N VAL A 145 4.92 -34.99 0.84
CA VAL A 145 4.80 -36.24 0.05
C VAL A 145 5.29 -37.46 0.81
N GLY A 146 5.93 -37.27 1.96
CA GLY A 146 6.36 -38.34 2.85
C GLY A 146 6.54 -37.83 4.28
N ASN A 147 6.26 -38.69 5.26
CA ASN A 147 6.47 -38.45 6.67
C ASN A 147 6.97 -39.72 7.35
N ASP A 148 8.15 -39.69 7.98
CA ASP A 148 8.66 -40.78 8.80
C ASP A 148 8.83 -40.34 10.25
N PRO A 149 7.88 -40.69 11.12
CA PRO A 149 7.93 -40.32 12.55
C PRO A 149 9.12 -40.92 13.30
N ARG A 150 9.72 -42.01 12.79
CA ARG A 150 10.86 -42.66 13.46
C ARG A 150 12.17 -41.88 13.29
N THR A 151 12.31 -41.22 12.16
CA THR A 151 13.48 -40.39 11.85
C THR A 151 13.22 -38.90 12.05
N HIS A 152 11.99 -38.53 12.47
CA HIS A 152 11.52 -37.14 12.57
C HIS A 152 11.75 -36.37 11.27
N SER A 153 11.47 -36.99 10.12
CA SER A 153 11.70 -36.39 8.83
C SER A 153 10.40 -36.28 8.02
N ILE A 154 10.34 -35.22 7.23
CA ILE A 154 9.31 -35.02 6.21
C ILE A 154 9.97 -34.87 4.85
N THR A 155 9.29 -35.37 3.82
CA THR A 155 9.68 -35.13 2.43
C THR A 155 8.73 -34.11 1.82
N LEU A 156 9.29 -33.02 1.33
CA LEU A 156 8.54 -31.95 0.68
C LEU A 156 8.78 -31.94 -0.82
N ARG A 157 7.72 -31.73 -1.58
CA ARG A 157 7.82 -31.36 -2.99
C ARG A 157 7.49 -29.87 -3.11
N PRO A 158 8.48 -29.00 -3.42
CA PRO A 158 8.25 -27.57 -3.60
C PRO A 158 7.21 -27.29 -4.68
N LEU A 159 6.37 -26.27 -4.48
CA LEU A 159 5.49 -25.72 -5.50
C LEU A 159 6.21 -24.65 -6.32
N ASP A 160 7.13 -23.93 -5.68
CA ASP A 160 8.04 -22.98 -6.33
C ASP A 160 9.50 -23.36 -6.01
N PRO A 161 10.17 -24.13 -6.88
CA PRO A 161 11.53 -24.59 -6.65
C PRO A 161 12.60 -23.48 -6.71
N GLU A 162 12.29 -22.32 -7.26
CA GLU A 162 13.23 -21.21 -7.38
C GLU A 162 13.41 -20.43 -6.07
N ARG A 163 12.54 -20.70 -5.09
CA ARG A 163 12.51 -19.98 -3.79
C ARG A 163 13.33 -20.65 -2.69
N PHE A 164 14.11 -21.66 -3.01
CA PHE A 164 15.05 -22.22 -2.05
C PHE A 164 16.29 -22.76 -2.76
N GLU A 165 17.36 -22.89 -2.01
CA GLU A 165 18.61 -23.53 -2.44
C GLU A 165 19.16 -24.38 -1.30
N ILE A 166 20.03 -25.34 -1.65
CA ILE A 166 20.73 -26.14 -0.64
C ILE A 166 22.14 -25.57 -0.47
N ARG A 167 22.46 -25.08 0.71
CA ARG A 167 23.78 -24.59 1.10
C ARG A 167 24.36 -25.50 2.19
N SER A 168 25.47 -26.15 1.91
CA SER A 168 26.13 -27.05 2.87
C SER A 168 25.22 -28.15 3.46
N GLY A 169 24.25 -28.62 2.68
CA GLY A 169 23.31 -29.68 3.10
C GLY A 169 22.07 -29.15 3.85
N GLU A 170 21.94 -27.83 4.01
CA GLU A 170 20.80 -27.19 4.67
C GLU A 170 19.94 -26.44 3.65
N PRO A 171 18.60 -26.48 3.78
CA PRO A 171 17.73 -25.67 2.94
C PRO A 171 17.80 -24.19 3.35
N TRP A 172 18.00 -23.33 2.36
CA TRP A 172 17.94 -21.88 2.51
C TRP A 172 16.77 -21.37 1.71
N PHE A 173 15.84 -20.72 2.40
CA PHE A 173 14.70 -20.06 1.76
C PHE A 173 15.13 -18.66 1.34
N THR A 174 14.77 -18.27 0.13
CA THR A 174 15.22 -17.02 -0.48
C THR A 174 14.05 -16.11 -0.81
N GLY A 175 14.18 -14.84 -0.53
CA GLY A 175 13.30 -13.76 -0.98
C GLY A 175 14.06 -12.81 -1.88
N TYR A 176 13.53 -11.61 -2.11
CA TYR A 176 14.14 -10.62 -3.00
C TYR A 176 15.50 -10.13 -2.49
N ASP A 177 15.59 -9.85 -1.18
CA ASP A 177 16.75 -9.24 -0.54
C ASP A 177 17.18 -9.99 0.74
N TRP A 178 16.66 -11.19 0.95
CA TRP A 178 16.96 -12.00 2.13
C TRP A 178 17.12 -13.48 1.77
N ALA A 179 17.88 -14.18 2.60
CA ALA A 179 17.98 -15.62 2.62
C ALA A 179 18.10 -16.11 4.07
N SER A 180 17.38 -17.15 4.42
CA SER A 180 17.37 -17.69 5.76
C SER A 180 17.36 -19.23 5.74
N PRO A 181 18.16 -19.90 6.63
CA PRO A 181 18.07 -21.34 6.80
C PRO A 181 16.81 -21.77 7.56
N PHE A 182 16.11 -20.83 8.19
CA PHE A 182 14.89 -21.08 8.93
C PHE A 182 13.75 -20.22 8.36
N GLY A 183 12.72 -20.89 7.89
CA GLY A 183 11.43 -20.25 7.75
C GLY A 183 10.75 -20.20 9.12
N GLU A 184 9.89 -19.22 9.37
CA GLU A 184 8.86 -19.37 10.40
C GLU A 184 7.92 -20.47 9.93
N ASN A 185 8.08 -21.67 10.51
CA ASN A 185 7.34 -22.85 10.07
C ASN A 185 5.97 -22.86 10.72
N ILE A 186 4.95 -22.63 9.92
CA ILE A 186 3.58 -23.00 10.29
C ILE A 186 3.28 -24.29 9.55
N LEU A 187 3.33 -25.40 10.26
CA LEU A 187 2.86 -26.70 9.76
C LEU A 187 1.40 -26.87 10.14
N PHE A 188 0.53 -27.01 9.15
CA PHE A 188 -0.87 -27.36 9.32
C PHE A 188 -1.10 -28.85 9.04
#